data_4974511cc673b29865b6c48435b0050f
#
_entry.id   4974511cc673b29865b6c48435b0050f
#
_cell.length_a   1.000
_cell.length_b   1.000
_cell.length_c   1.000
_cell.angle_alpha   90.00
_cell.angle_beta   90.00
_cell.angle_gamma   90.00
#
_symmetry.space_group_name_H-M   'P 1'
#
loop_
_entity.id
_entity.type
_entity.pdbx_description
1 polymer ?
#
loop_
_entity_poly.entity_id
_entity_poly.type
_entity_poly.pdbx_seq_one_letter_code
_entity_poly.pdbx_strand_id
1 'polypeptide(L)'
;MKKLLLIIAIITACFGTVGCKRQISNTTVYVEDSIRHYFPIRQGEQLSILYKIENTGDAPLMIQDIHTSCGCVILEQDAKRLIPPEGSSYLHLNYNSRKNVGEVMHSVYIYGNIEPNGIKELSFIVNVVPDPDYTRDYEQLYRATQQGGVGDIVDGETRDKGYFIKGYYPEEFINTPRTEVRDEMNPFK
;
A
#
# COMPACT_ATOMS: atom_id res chain seq x y z
N MET A 1 -38.71 5.96 -58.92
CA MET A 1 -37.44 6.48 -58.40
C MET A 1 -37.54 6.89 -56.93
N LYS A 2 -38.48 7.73 -56.46
CA LYS A 2 -38.62 8.15 -55.07
C LYS A 2 -38.81 6.99 -54.06
N LYS A 3 -39.59 5.96 -54.38
CA LYS A 3 -39.77 4.79 -53.50
C LYS A 3 -38.50 3.92 -53.37
N LEU A 4 -37.70 3.82 -54.41
CA LEU A 4 -36.43 3.08 -54.39
C LEU A 4 -35.38 3.78 -53.50
N LEU A 5 -35.31 5.11 -53.56
CA LEU A 5 -34.44 5.93 -52.70
C LEU A 5 -34.80 5.84 -51.20
N LEU A 6 -36.12 5.78 -50.90
CA LEU A 6 -36.59 5.57 -49.53
C LEU A 6 -36.21 4.20 -48.95
N ILE A 7 -36.28 3.15 -49.75
CA ILE A 7 -35.89 1.79 -49.34
C ILE A 7 -34.36 1.71 -49.05
N ILE A 8 -33.54 2.33 -49.92
CA ILE A 8 -32.09 2.38 -49.75
C ILE A 8 -31.74 3.18 -48.49
N ALA A 9 -32.40 4.28 -48.18
CA ALA A 9 -32.19 5.08 -46.97
C ALA A 9 -32.56 4.32 -45.71
N ILE A 10 -33.61 3.50 -45.72
CA ILE A 10 -33.99 2.66 -44.56
C ILE A 10 -32.97 1.53 -44.33
N ILE A 11 -32.46 0.90 -45.41
CA ILE A 11 -31.48 -0.16 -45.32
C ILE A 11 -30.14 0.39 -44.77
N THR A 12 -29.71 1.57 -45.20
CA THR A 12 -28.48 2.21 -44.67
C THR A 12 -28.63 2.64 -43.22
N ALA A 13 -29.80 3.06 -42.78
CA ALA A 13 -30.06 3.40 -41.37
C ALA A 13 -30.03 2.16 -40.44
N CYS A 14 -30.46 0.98 -40.92
CA CYS A 14 -30.40 -0.26 -40.12
C CYS A 14 -29.02 -0.84 -39.96
N PHE A 15 -28.08 -0.58 -40.88
CA PHE A 15 -26.70 -1.09 -40.78
C PHE A 15 -25.81 -0.25 -39.87
N GLY A 16 -26.20 0.93 -39.44
CA GLY A 16 -25.37 1.88 -38.67
C GLY A 16 -25.31 1.66 -37.15
N THR A 17 -26.04 0.70 -36.57
CA THR A 17 -26.21 0.61 -35.11
C THR A 17 -25.63 -0.63 -34.45
N VAL A 18 -24.87 -1.47 -35.11
CA VAL A 18 -24.19 -2.59 -34.46
C VAL A 18 -22.89 -2.10 -33.87
N GLY A 19 -22.98 -1.30 -32.81
CA GLY A 19 -21.86 -1.01 -31.92
C GLY A 19 -21.58 -2.25 -31.09
N CYS A 20 -20.56 -3.04 -31.46
CA CYS A 20 -20.00 -4.09 -30.61
C CYS A 20 -19.50 -3.47 -29.31
N LYS A 21 -20.28 -3.46 -28.24
CA LYS A 21 -19.75 -3.33 -26.89
C LYS A 21 -18.93 -4.58 -26.62
N ARG A 22 -17.61 -4.44 -26.72
CA ARG A 22 -16.68 -5.50 -26.32
C ARG A 22 -16.80 -5.62 -24.80
N GLN A 23 -17.61 -6.57 -24.35
CA GLN A 23 -17.72 -6.89 -22.94
C GLN A 23 -16.44 -7.65 -22.56
N ILE A 24 -15.62 -7.03 -21.73
CA ILE A 24 -14.39 -7.65 -21.24
C ILE A 24 -14.81 -8.67 -20.20
N SER A 25 -14.52 -9.95 -20.44
CA SER A 25 -14.77 -11.03 -19.48
C SER A 25 -13.82 -10.91 -18.29
N ASN A 26 -14.27 -11.34 -17.13
CA ASN A 26 -13.43 -11.44 -15.95
C ASN A 26 -12.36 -12.54 -16.15
N THR A 27 -11.27 -12.42 -15.40
CA THR A 27 -10.17 -13.37 -15.43
C THR A 27 -9.64 -13.63 -14.02
N THR A 28 -8.95 -14.75 -13.84
CA THR A 28 -8.30 -15.13 -12.58
C THR A 28 -6.85 -14.69 -12.58
N VAL A 29 -6.37 -14.24 -11.41
CA VAL A 29 -5.01 -13.74 -11.24
C VAL A 29 -4.31 -14.46 -10.10
N TYR A 30 -3.14 -14.97 -10.39
CA TYR A 30 -2.25 -15.56 -9.38
C TYR A 30 -1.06 -14.62 -9.13
N VAL A 31 -0.70 -14.47 -7.87
CA VAL A 31 0.51 -13.77 -7.44
C VAL A 31 1.19 -14.62 -6.39
N GLU A 32 2.41 -15.04 -6.69
CA GLU A 32 3.24 -15.78 -5.77
C GLU A 32 3.62 -14.86 -4.59
N ASP A 33 3.51 -15.38 -3.37
CA ASP A 33 3.80 -14.63 -2.15
C ASP A 33 3.10 -13.27 -2.10
N SER A 34 1.76 -13.28 -2.22
CA SER A 34 0.96 -12.05 -2.15
C SER A 34 1.08 -11.32 -0.81
N ILE A 35 1.53 -11.99 0.25
CA ILE A 35 1.89 -11.42 1.55
C ILE A 35 3.36 -11.73 1.80
N ARG A 36 4.20 -10.69 1.80
CA ARG A 36 5.66 -10.83 1.93
C ARG A 36 6.19 -10.27 3.22
N HIS A 37 7.16 -10.96 3.80
CA HIS A 37 7.92 -10.50 4.94
C HIS A 37 9.35 -10.19 4.50
N TYR A 38 9.79 -8.95 4.76
CA TYR A 38 11.13 -8.51 4.44
C TYR A 38 12.01 -8.47 5.69
N PHE A 39 13.32 -8.61 5.48
CA PHE A 39 14.30 -8.38 6.56
C PHE A 39 14.18 -6.93 7.06
N PRO A 40 14.56 -6.68 8.34
CA PRO A 40 14.59 -5.34 8.87
C PRO A 40 15.46 -4.40 8.03
N ILE A 41 14.98 -3.17 7.82
CA ILE A 41 15.68 -2.10 7.15
C ILE A 41 15.86 -0.91 8.09
N ARG A 42 16.85 -0.05 7.82
CA ARG A 42 17.02 1.19 8.59
C ARG A 42 16.03 2.24 8.15
N GLN A 43 15.65 3.09 9.08
CA GLN A 43 14.85 4.28 8.77
C GLN A 43 15.56 5.16 7.75
N GLY A 44 14.85 5.55 6.68
CA GLY A 44 15.41 6.30 5.56
C GLY A 44 15.89 5.45 4.39
N GLU A 45 16.06 4.13 4.58
CA GLU A 45 16.35 3.23 3.47
C GLU A 45 15.14 3.03 2.57
N GLN A 46 15.43 2.73 1.32
CA GLN A 46 14.42 2.38 0.32
C GLN A 46 14.42 0.87 0.09
N LEU A 47 13.22 0.28 0.06
CA LEU A 47 13.01 -1.13 -0.23
C LEU A 47 12.37 -1.29 -1.60
N SER A 48 13.08 -1.93 -2.53
CA SER A 48 12.53 -2.31 -3.82
C SER A 48 11.77 -3.62 -3.70
N ILE A 49 10.52 -3.61 -4.15
CA ILE A 49 9.58 -4.72 -4.04
C ILE A 49 9.12 -5.10 -5.44
N LEU A 50 9.21 -6.39 -5.76
CA LEU A 50 8.83 -6.92 -7.07
C LEU A 50 7.79 -8.01 -6.90
N TYR A 51 6.57 -7.81 -7.40
CA TYR A 51 5.55 -8.84 -7.49
C TYR A 51 5.41 -9.33 -8.93
N LYS A 52 5.39 -10.63 -9.12
CA LYS A 52 5.03 -11.25 -10.40
C LYS A 52 3.53 -11.51 -10.41
N ILE A 53 2.84 -10.89 -11.36
CA ILE A 53 1.39 -11.05 -11.58
C ILE A 53 1.22 -11.98 -12.77
N GLU A 54 0.52 -13.08 -12.57
CA GLU A 54 0.22 -14.08 -13.61
C GLU A 54 -1.28 -14.08 -13.88
N ASN A 55 -1.65 -13.97 -15.16
CA ASN A 55 -3.02 -14.14 -15.59
C ASN A 55 -3.28 -15.63 -15.85
N THR A 56 -3.98 -16.29 -14.94
CA THR A 56 -4.28 -17.72 -14.99
C THR A 56 -5.65 -18.02 -15.59
N GLY A 57 -6.39 -16.99 -16.00
CA GLY A 57 -7.70 -17.16 -16.66
C GLY A 57 -7.62 -17.08 -18.17
N ASP A 58 -8.76 -17.34 -18.82
CA ASP A 58 -8.89 -17.44 -20.29
C ASP A 58 -9.08 -16.07 -20.97
N ALA A 59 -9.36 -15.01 -20.21
CA ALA A 59 -9.54 -13.65 -20.73
C ALA A 59 -8.31 -12.77 -20.43
N PRO A 60 -8.03 -11.76 -21.27
CA PRO A 60 -6.97 -10.80 -20.99
C PRO A 60 -7.23 -10.05 -19.69
N LEU A 61 -6.23 -9.97 -18.82
CA LEU A 61 -6.27 -9.13 -17.62
C LEU A 61 -6.04 -7.67 -18.01
N MET A 62 -6.98 -6.81 -17.68
CA MET A 62 -6.85 -5.36 -17.81
C MET A 62 -6.73 -4.74 -16.43
N ILE A 63 -5.55 -4.24 -16.10
CA ILE A 63 -5.32 -3.46 -14.88
C ILE A 63 -5.80 -2.03 -15.14
N GLN A 64 -6.85 -1.63 -14.45
CA GLN A 64 -7.45 -0.30 -14.55
C GLN A 64 -6.68 0.70 -13.70
N ASP A 65 -6.41 0.32 -12.45
CA ASP A 65 -5.72 1.17 -11.48
C ASP A 65 -4.96 0.35 -10.44
N ILE A 66 -4.00 1.00 -9.78
CA ILE A 66 -3.20 0.41 -8.69
C ILE A 66 -3.10 1.45 -7.59
N HIS A 67 -3.62 1.12 -6.41
CA HIS A 67 -3.59 1.97 -5.24
C HIS A 67 -2.67 1.39 -4.16
N THR A 68 -1.93 2.25 -3.50
CA THR A 68 -1.10 1.88 -2.36
C THR A 68 -1.69 2.45 -1.08
N SER A 69 -1.52 1.75 0.05
CA SER A 69 -2.06 2.16 1.36
C SER A 69 -1.45 3.45 1.91
N CYS A 70 -0.29 3.87 1.40
CA CYS A 70 0.35 5.14 1.78
C CYS A 70 1.12 5.74 0.60
N GLY A 71 1.37 7.05 0.66
CA GLY A 71 2.27 7.75 -0.27
C GLY A 71 3.76 7.40 -0.10
N CYS A 72 4.09 6.56 0.89
CA CYS A 72 5.44 6.04 1.11
C CYS A 72 5.78 4.85 0.19
N VAL A 73 4.78 4.26 -0.48
CA VAL A 73 4.94 3.21 -1.48
C VAL A 73 4.65 3.81 -2.85
N ILE A 74 5.66 3.89 -3.69
CA ILE A 74 5.59 4.46 -5.03
C ILE A 74 5.58 3.33 -6.05
N LEU A 75 4.63 3.40 -6.98
CA LEU A 75 4.58 2.52 -8.14
C LEU A 75 5.55 3.04 -9.21
N GLU A 76 6.49 2.20 -9.63
CA GLU A 76 7.31 2.49 -10.80
C GLU A 76 6.52 2.24 -12.09
N GLN A 77 6.77 3.05 -13.14
CA GLN A 77 5.89 3.15 -14.32
C GLN A 77 5.85 1.92 -15.25
N ASP A 78 6.57 0.86 -14.95
CA ASP A 78 6.78 -0.28 -15.87
C ASP A 78 5.69 -1.37 -15.83
N ALA A 79 4.63 -1.21 -15.03
CA ALA A 79 3.56 -2.20 -14.96
C ALA A 79 2.75 -2.26 -16.28
N LYS A 80 2.79 -3.39 -16.94
CA LYS A 80 1.93 -3.64 -18.12
C LYS A 80 0.47 -3.65 -17.69
N ARG A 81 -0.33 -2.76 -18.27
CA ARG A 81 -1.77 -2.67 -17.96
C ARG A 81 -2.62 -3.74 -18.65
N LEU A 82 -2.07 -4.45 -19.64
CA LEU A 82 -2.72 -5.54 -20.35
C LEU A 82 -1.83 -6.78 -20.32
N ILE A 83 -2.33 -7.86 -19.72
CA ILE A 83 -1.63 -9.14 -19.61
C ILE A 83 -2.50 -10.19 -20.32
N PRO A 84 -2.00 -10.83 -21.41
CA PRO A 84 -2.75 -11.85 -22.12
C PRO A 84 -3.00 -13.08 -21.22
N PRO A 85 -3.93 -13.97 -21.62
CA PRO A 85 -4.08 -15.27 -20.97
C PRO A 85 -2.74 -16.01 -20.88
N GLU A 86 -2.50 -16.70 -19.77
CA GLU A 86 -1.24 -17.39 -19.46
C GLU A 86 0.01 -16.48 -19.45
N GLY A 87 -0.19 -15.17 -19.60
CA GLY A 87 0.88 -14.17 -19.55
C GLY A 87 1.21 -13.73 -18.14
N SER A 88 2.35 -13.08 -18.00
CA SER A 88 2.78 -12.48 -16.74
C SER A 88 3.32 -11.08 -16.92
N SER A 89 3.30 -10.31 -15.83
CA SER A 89 3.91 -8.99 -15.74
C SER A 89 4.49 -8.79 -14.35
N TYR A 90 5.44 -7.88 -14.24
CA TYR A 90 6.04 -7.51 -12.97
C TYR A 90 5.51 -6.17 -12.50
N LEU A 91 5.17 -6.10 -11.22
CA LEU A 91 4.81 -4.88 -10.51
C LEU A 91 5.99 -4.45 -9.65
N HIS A 92 6.60 -3.34 -10.01
CA HIS A 92 7.72 -2.75 -9.29
C HIS A 92 7.22 -1.66 -8.35
N LEU A 93 7.55 -1.80 -7.08
CA LEU A 93 7.21 -0.84 -6.03
C LEU A 93 8.50 -0.40 -5.34
N ASN A 94 8.55 0.84 -4.93
CA ASN A 94 9.60 1.40 -4.10
C ASN A 94 8.97 1.92 -2.80
N TYR A 95 9.37 1.34 -1.68
CA TYR A 95 8.95 1.76 -0.36
C TYR A 95 10.02 2.63 0.30
N ASN A 96 9.64 3.82 0.74
CA ASN A 96 10.49 4.75 1.47
C ASN A 96 10.16 4.70 2.96
N SER A 97 11.09 4.18 3.76
CA SER A 97 10.92 3.96 5.20
C SER A 97 11.10 5.21 6.06
N ARG A 98 11.41 6.37 5.48
CA ARG A 98 11.82 7.58 6.20
C ARG A 98 10.87 8.01 7.32
N LYS A 99 9.56 7.83 7.11
CA LYS A 99 8.50 8.26 8.06
C LYS A 99 7.97 7.14 8.95
N ASN A 100 8.52 5.95 8.83
CA ASN A 100 8.06 4.77 9.54
C ASN A 100 9.13 4.23 10.45
N VAL A 101 8.71 3.68 11.60
CA VAL A 101 9.58 3.00 12.56
C VAL A 101 8.80 1.85 13.19
N GLY A 102 9.49 0.75 13.47
CA GLY A 102 8.89 -0.48 13.97
C GLY A 102 8.33 -1.37 12.88
N GLU A 103 7.50 -2.33 13.25
CA GLU A 103 6.83 -3.19 12.30
C GLU A 103 5.73 -2.43 11.56
N VAL A 104 5.83 -2.42 10.23
CA VAL A 104 4.87 -1.78 9.35
C VAL A 104 4.33 -2.78 8.34
N MET A 105 3.05 -2.69 8.07
CA MET A 105 2.37 -3.44 7.03
C MET A 105 1.76 -2.46 6.03
N HIS A 106 2.04 -2.69 4.76
CA HIS A 106 1.47 -1.90 3.66
C HIS A 106 0.76 -2.81 2.67
N SER A 107 -0.39 -2.34 2.18
CA SER A 107 -1.17 -3.03 1.17
C SER A 107 -1.16 -2.28 -0.15
N VAL A 108 -1.24 -3.06 -1.23
CA VAL A 108 -1.34 -2.59 -2.61
C VAL A 108 -2.57 -3.25 -3.24
N TYR A 109 -3.46 -2.46 -3.79
CA TYR A 109 -4.70 -2.90 -4.39
C TYR A 109 -4.63 -2.75 -5.91
N ILE A 110 -4.77 -3.85 -6.62
CA ILE A 110 -4.80 -3.89 -8.08
C ILE A 110 -6.26 -4.01 -8.51
N TYR A 111 -6.75 -3.01 -9.23
CA TYR A 111 -8.11 -2.96 -9.77
C TYR A 111 -8.11 -3.38 -11.23
N GLY A 112 -9.06 -4.23 -11.61
CA GLY A 112 -9.18 -4.73 -12.98
C GLY A 112 -10.37 -5.66 -13.16
N ASN A 113 -10.41 -6.38 -14.27
CA ASN A 113 -11.40 -7.44 -14.51
C ASN A 113 -11.04 -8.76 -13.80
N ILE A 114 -10.73 -8.67 -12.50
CA ILE A 114 -10.24 -9.76 -11.66
C ILE A 114 -11.40 -10.40 -10.91
N GLU A 115 -11.50 -11.72 -10.93
CA GLU A 115 -12.47 -12.45 -10.11
C GLU A 115 -12.01 -12.54 -8.64
N PRO A 116 -12.98 -12.55 -7.68
CA PRO A 116 -14.44 -12.43 -7.84
C PRO A 116 -14.95 -10.99 -7.81
N ASN A 117 -14.19 -10.03 -7.35
CA ASN A 117 -14.69 -8.69 -6.99
C ASN A 117 -13.95 -7.53 -7.70
N GLY A 118 -13.15 -7.82 -8.71
CA GLY A 118 -12.41 -6.79 -9.46
C GLY A 118 -11.15 -6.28 -8.78
N ILE A 119 -10.73 -6.90 -7.67
CA ILE A 119 -9.60 -6.41 -6.86
C ILE A 119 -8.68 -7.57 -6.48
N LYS A 120 -7.38 -7.36 -6.60
CA LYS A 120 -6.35 -8.21 -6.00
C LYS A 120 -5.55 -7.41 -4.99
N GLU A 121 -5.56 -7.85 -3.75
CA GLU A 121 -4.75 -7.27 -2.68
C GLU A 121 -3.41 -7.99 -2.57
N LEU A 122 -2.34 -7.21 -2.43
CA LEU A 122 -0.99 -7.62 -2.11
C LEU A 122 -0.56 -6.90 -0.85
N SER A 123 0.25 -7.52 -0.01
CA SER A 123 0.74 -6.90 1.22
C SER A 123 2.22 -7.21 1.44
N PHE A 124 2.91 -6.31 2.11
CA PHE A 124 4.24 -6.59 2.61
C PHE A 124 4.41 -6.06 4.03
N ILE A 125 5.24 -6.77 4.79
CA ILE A 125 5.55 -6.47 6.18
C ILE A 125 7.06 -6.31 6.29
N VAL A 126 7.50 -5.24 6.95
CA VAL A 126 8.91 -4.96 7.19
C VAL A 126 9.08 -4.27 8.55
N ASN A 127 10.12 -4.63 9.28
CA ASN A 127 10.49 -3.94 10.51
C ASN A 127 11.51 -2.83 10.17
N VAL A 128 11.13 -1.58 10.44
CA VAL A 128 11.98 -0.41 10.23
C VAL A 128 12.70 -0.08 11.53
N VAL A 129 14.01 -0.29 11.56
CA VAL A 129 14.86 0.02 12.70
C VAL A 129 15.16 1.52 12.72
N PRO A 130 14.93 2.22 13.84
CA PRO A 130 15.21 3.65 13.91
C PRO A 130 16.69 3.93 13.65
N ASP A 131 16.95 5.03 12.93
CA ASP A 131 18.29 5.56 12.79
C ASP A 131 18.62 6.34 14.08
N PRO A 132 19.71 6.03 14.81
CA PRO A 132 20.10 6.74 16.03
C PRO A 132 20.40 8.23 15.77
N ASP A 133 20.81 8.56 14.54
CA ASP A 133 21.11 9.95 14.14
C ASP A 133 19.89 10.67 13.55
N TYR A 134 18.74 10.00 13.47
CA TYR A 134 17.52 10.58 12.90
C TYR A 134 16.85 11.53 13.88
N THR A 135 16.94 12.81 13.61
CA THR A 135 16.17 13.85 14.28
C THR A 135 14.80 14.00 13.58
N ARG A 136 13.72 13.80 14.31
CA ARG A 136 12.37 14.03 13.80
C ARG A 136 12.22 15.49 13.35
N ASP A 137 11.66 15.69 12.17
CA ASP A 137 11.34 17.04 11.74
C ASP A 137 10.15 17.62 12.55
N TYR A 138 10.00 18.94 12.51
CA TYR A 138 8.95 19.64 13.25
C TYR A 138 7.54 19.16 12.92
N GLU A 139 7.29 18.77 11.67
CA GLU A 139 5.98 18.28 11.23
C GLU A 139 5.67 16.90 11.84
N GLN A 140 6.66 16.04 11.97
CA GLN A 140 6.50 14.72 12.60
C GLN A 140 6.28 14.85 14.10
N LEU A 141 6.99 15.77 14.75
CA LEU A 141 6.78 16.10 16.15
C LEU A 141 5.36 16.67 16.36
N TYR A 142 4.92 17.60 15.53
CA TYR A 142 3.59 18.20 15.60
C TYR A 142 2.49 17.14 15.42
N ARG A 143 2.61 16.23 14.44
CA ARG A 143 1.65 15.13 14.24
C ARG A 143 1.61 14.17 15.43
N ALA A 144 2.76 13.85 16.01
CA ALA A 144 2.84 13.02 17.20
C ALA A 144 2.13 13.68 18.40
N THR A 145 2.27 15.01 18.54
CA THR A 145 1.58 15.77 19.59
C THR A 145 0.06 15.84 19.37
N GLN A 146 -0.40 15.98 18.14
CA GLN A 146 -1.83 15.97 17.80
C GLN A 146 -2.50 14.62 18.11
N GLN A 147 -1.79 13.53 17.89
CA GLN A 147 -2.27 12.18 18.22
C GLN A 147 -2.20 11.88 19.71
N GLY A 148 -1.30 12.54 20.44
CA GLY A 148 -1.05 12.38 21.86
C GLY A 148 -1.91 13.25 22.78
N GLY A 149 -2.45 14.35 22.26
CA GLY A 149 -3.08 15.42 23.06
C GLY A 149 -2.04 16.38 23.67
N VAL A 150 -2.34 17.67 23.67
CA VAL A 150 -1.42 18.72 24.15
C VAL A 150 -1.15 18.61 25.67
N GLY A 151 -2.07 18.04 26.43
CA GLY A 151 -1.92 17.83 27.88
C GLY A 151 -0.77 16.90 28.23
N ASP A 152 -0.51 15.93 27.41
CA ASP A 152 0.52 14.91 27.62
C ASP A 152 1.96 15.44 27.54
N ILE A 153 2.18 16.57 26.88
CA ILE A 153 3.53 17.18 26.74
C ILE A 153 3.84 18.06 27.94
N VAL A 154 2.82 18.72 28.50
CA VAL A 154 2.99 19.69 29.57
C VAL A 154 3.05 19.01 30.95
N ASP A 155 2.26 17.97 31.16
CA ASP A 155 2.10 17.33 32.46
C ASP A 155 2.90 16.04 32.67
N GLY A 156 3.52 15.52 31.63
CA GLY A 156 4.41 14.35 31.70
C GLY A 156 3.73 13.05 32.12
N GLU A 157 2.42 12.95 32.03
CA GLU A 157 1.64 11.79 32.50
C GLU A 157 1.36 10.72 31.45
N THR A 158 1.91 10.80 30.25
CA THR A 158 1.65 9.80 29.23
C THR A 158 2.49 8.56 29.39
N ARG A 159 1.88 7.53 29.85
CA ARG A 159 2.48 6.19 29.98
C ARG A 159 2.58 5.45 28.66
N ASP A 160 1.76 5.76 27.66
CA ASP A 160 1.60 4.91 26.46
C ASP A 160 1.92 5.57 25.12
N LYS A 161 2.36 6.84 25.13
CA LYS A 161 2.54 7.60 23.89
C LYS A 161 3.93 8.24 23.76
N GLY A 162 4.89 7.67 24.46
CA GLY A 162 6.26 8.14 24.40
C GLY A 162 6.98 7.65 23.16
N TYR A 163 8.20 8.08 23.03
CA TYR A 163 9.20 7.73 22.02
C TYR A 163 9.52 6.23 21.95
N PHE A 164 8.77 5.37 22.62
CA PHE A 164 9.04 3.95 22.75
C PHE A 164 8.22 3.16 21.74
N ILE A 165 8.91 2.45 20.90
CA ILE A 165 8.32 1.51 19.95
C ILE A 165 7.93 0.28 20.76
N LYS A 166 6.66 -0.08 20.70
CA LYS A 166 6.15 -1.29 21.33
C LYS A 166 6.96 -2.49 20.82
N GLY A 167 7.67 -3.18 21.72
CA GLY A 167 8.54 -4.30 21.38
C GLY A 167 10.05 -4.01 21.31
N TYR A 168 10.49 -2.75 21.35
CA TYR A 168 11.90 -2.39 21.38
C TYR A 168 12.49 -2.40 22.81
N TYR A 169 11.64 -2.21 23.82
CA TYR A 169 12.01 -2.37 25.23
C TYR A 169 11.29 -3.57 25.83
N PRO A 170 11.96 -4.34 26.71
CA PRO A 170 11.31 -5.39 27.47
C PRO A 170 10.05 -4.84 28.19
N GLU A 171 8.98 -5.60 28.24
CA GLU A 171 7.70 -5.19 28.89
C GLU A 171 7.87 -4.73 30.34
N GLU A 172 8.95 -5.15 30.99
CA GLU A 172 9.36 -4.74 32.35
C GLU A 172 9.53 -3.23 32.47
N PHE A 173 9.99 -2.53 31.42
CA PHE A 173 10.18 -1.08 31.42
C PHE A 173 8.89 -0.29 31.12
N ILE A 174 7.89 -0.94 30.55
CA ILE A 174 6.63 -0.29 30.16
C ILE A 174 5.70 -0.20 31.38
N ASN A 175 5.79 -1.14 32.32
CA ASN A 175 4.88 -1.29 33.45
C ASN A 175 5.45 -0.79 34.77
N THR A 176 6.70 -0.36 34.84
CA THR A 176 7.28 0.21 36.08
C THR A 176 6.73 1.62 36.31
N PRO A 177 6.19 1.92 37.52
CA PRO A 177 5.80 3.26 37.87
C PRO A 177 6.99 4.22 37.77
N ARG A 178 6.78 5.37 37.14
CA ARG A 178 7.82 6.37 36.82
C ARG A 178 8.63 6.83 38.03
N THR A 179 8.11 6.67 39.23
CA THR A 179 8.77 6.97 40.51
C THR A 179 9.92 6.04 40.82
N GLU A 180 9.83 4.75 40.52
CA GLU A 180 10.89 3.77 40.81
C GLU A 180 12.06 3.90 39.84
N VAL A 181 11.81 4.16 38.55
CA VAL A 181 12.86 4.32 37.54
C VAL A 181 13.69 5.60 37.78
N ARG A 182 13.08 6.65 38.33
CA ARG A 182 13.76 7.92 38.60
C ARG A 182 14.75 7.85 39.74
N ASP A 183 14.47 7.01 40.75
CA ASP A 183 15.34 6.88 41.91
C ASP A 183 16.57 6.01 41.67
N GLU A 184 16.47 5.02 40.75
CA GLU A 184 17.60 4.16 40.38
C GLU A 184 18.56 4.80 39.37
N MET A 185 18.10 5.73 38.53
CA MET A 185 18.92 6.40 37.51
C MET A 185 19.44 7.78 37.93
N ASN A 186 19.34 8.17 39.21
CA ASN A 186 19.89 9.42 39.65
C ASN A 186 21.39 9.25 40.09
N PRO A 187 22.36 9.67 39.25
CA PRO A 187 23.79 9.49 39.55
C PRO A 187 24.30 10.43 40.64
N PHE A 188 23.45 11.24 41.28
CA PHE A 188 23.78 12.26 42.28
C PHE A 188 23.20 11.98 43.67
N LYS A 189 22.79 10.73 43.96
CA LYS A 189 22.56 10.27 45.31
C LYS A 189 23.76 9.61 45.90
#